data_b189bda9318e9b1800d77468857fc779
#
_entry.id   b189bda9318e9b1800d77468857fc779
#
_cell.length_a   1.000
_cell.length_b   1.000
_cell.length_c   1.000
_cell.angle_alpha   90.00
_cell.angle_beta   90.00
_cell.angle_gamma   90.00
#
_symmetry.space_group_name_H-M   'P 1'
#
loop_
_entity.id
_entity.type
_entity.pdbx_description
1 polymer ?
#
loop_
_entity_poly.entity_id
_entity_poly.type
_entity_poly.pdbx_seq_one_letter_code
_entity_poly.pdbx_strand_id
1 'polypeptide(L)'
;TGGLGWISPGQWGQAAWLGFLIACLGSFVVTRAVRADVTLSFLGFYVGLLITRAQWLGDPLTIPWHQLESGTLLIFSFFMITDPKTTPDSRLGRILFTLLVALAALCVQFVLFRPHGPLWALLICSPLVPLIDRCFPGSRYDWTRPSDGQVPVARRMSITLPTEVVMTRPAVCVLSFITGLLVWSGSASAFCGFYVAKADSKLFNKASEVAIARAEDKTVITMATDFKGDVKEFALVVPVPTVLEKAQIHVGDPAVLRHLADYSAPRLVEYFDANPCRLLYPESRAMDSMAKSSPSLQREREKALGVTVEAQYAVGEYDILILSAHESAGLETWLTENGYRIPKTASSVLHSYIKQNLKFFVAKVNLGEQAKLGLTHLRPLQIAFESPRFMLPIRLGTVNADGPQELFVYFLTRQGRVETTNYRTVRLPEAQEIPLYVKDRFGDFYRDLFAQQVKREQHRGVFLEYAWDMAWCDPCAADPLSEEELRSLGVFWQEPHGRPGRGPQAQNVFLTRLHVRYDEAHFPEDLLFQETSDRANFQARYILRHPWTGQDDCTAAAAYREQLYGRYEQQAQTLATLTGWNISEIRKAMNLATRPTSDEKKWYQRLWNN
;
A
#
# COMPACT_ATOMS: atom_id res chain seq x y z
N THR A 1 1.23 9.29 -20.68
CA THR A 1 1.27 7.88 -21.12
C THR A 1 2.08 6.97 -20.20
N GLY A 2 2.43 7.40 -18.98
CA GLY A 2 3.24 6.63 -18.00
C GLY A 2 2.43 5.82 -16.97
N GLY A 3 1.13 5.71 -17.11
CA GLY A 3 0.26 5.14 -16.08
C GLY A 3 -0.13 3.67 -16.23
N LEU A 4 0.44 2.94 -17.18
CA LEU A 4 0.12 1.52 -17.41
C LEU A 4 1.13 0.55 -16.77
N GLY A 5 1.97 1.03 -15.87
CA GLY A 5 3.19 0.34 -15.52
C GLY A 5 3.05 -0.90 -14.66
N TRP A 6 2.19 -0.98 -13.67
CA TRP A 6 2.39 -2.01 -12.65
C TRP A 6 1.06 -2.43 -12.03
N ILE A 7 0.59 -3.63 -12.36
CA ILE A 7 -0.59 -4.25 -11.75
C ILE A 7 -0.07 -5.17 -10.63
N SER A 8 -0.21 -4.75 -9.37
CA SER A 8 0.12 -5.58 -8.21
C SER A 8 -0.99 -6.60 -7.92
N PRO A 9 -0.74 -7.67 -7.16
CA PRO A 9 -1.77 -8.59 -6.65
C PRO A 9 -2.90 -7.85 -5.92
N GLY A 10 -4.12 -8.36 -6.01
CA GLY A 10 -5.31 -7.78 -5.35
C GLY A 10 -5.80 -6.46 -5.97
N GLN A 11 -5.42 -6.13 -7.20
CA GLN A 11 -5.61 -4.79 -7.78
C GLN A 11 -6.81 -4.60 -8.67
N TRP A 12 -7.69 -5.56 -8.79
CA TRP A 12 -8.83 -5.41 -9.70
C TRP A 12 -9.81 -4.32 -9.22
N GLY A 13 -9.95 -4.08 -7.91
CA GLY A 13 -10.87 -3.11 -7.35
C GLY A 13 -12.27 -3.28 -7.99
N GLN A 14 -12.83 -2.18 -8.50
CA GLN A 14 -14.08 -2.21 -9.25
C GLN A 14 -13.94 -2.77 -10.69
N ALA A 15 -12.73 -3.07 -11.12
CA ALA A 15 -12.43 -3.56 -12.48
C ALA A 15 -12.30 -5.10 -12.56
N ALA A 16 -12.90 -5.86 -11.65
CA ALA A 16 -12.94 -7.33 -11.69
C ALA A 16 -13.47 -7.86 -13.03
N TRP A 17 -14.40 -7.14 -13.69
CA TRP A 17 -14.89 -7.43 -15.03
C TRP A 17 -13.76 -7.41 -16.07
N LEU A 18 -12.74 -6.58 -15.91
CA LEU A 18 -11.57 -6.54 -16.79
C LEU A 18 -10.73 -7.81 -16.67
N GLY A 19 -10.58 -8.34 -15.44
CA GLY A 19 -9.94 -9.64 -15.21
C GLY A 19 -10.69 -10.77 -15.90
N PHE A 20 -12.00 -10.77 -15.80
CA PHE A 20 -12.85 -11.72 -16.51
C PHE A 20 -12.70 -11.60 -18.03
N LEU A 21 -12.70 -10.39 -18.57
CA LEU A 21 -12.53 -10.13 -20.00
C LEU A 21 -11.14 -10.61 -20.48
N ILE A 22 -10.07 -10.33 -19.74
CA ILE A 22 -8.71 -10.81 -20.04
C ILE A 22 -8.66 -12.35 -20.02
N ALA A 23 -9.29 -12.99 -19.04
CA ALA A 23 -9.35 -14.44 -18.95
C ALA A 23 -10.15 -15.06 -20.12
N CYS A 24 -11.27 -14.46 -20.53
CA CYS A 24 -12.06 -14.89 -21.69
C CYS A 24 -11.28 -14.75 -23.02
N LEU A 25 -10.68 -13.57 -23.26
CA LEU A 25 -9.86 -13.33 -24.44
C LEU A 25 -8.63 -14.25 -24.46
N GLY A 26 -7.97 -14.39 -23.31
CA GLY A 26 -6.83 -15.29 -23.16
C GLY A 26 -7.20 -16.74 -23.43
N SER A 27 -8.31 -17.21 -22.89
CA SER A 27 -8.82 -18.57 -23.17
C SER A 27 -9.09 -18.80 -24.67
N PHE A 28 -9.63 -17.79 -25.35
CA PHE A 28 -9.81 -17.85 -26.80
C PHE A 28 -8.48 -17.94 -27.57
N VAL A 29 -7.49 -17.12 -27.17
CA VAL A 29 -6.15 -17.14 -27.79
C VAL A 29 -5.47 -18.49 -27.57
N VAL A 30 -5.46 -18.97 -26.33
CA VAL A 30 -4.81 -20.22 -25.93
C VAL A 30 -5.44 -21.44 -26.62
N THR A 31 -6.77 -21.47 -26.78
CA THR A 31 -7.45 -22.55 -27.48
C THR A 31 -7.16 -22.51 -28.98
N ARG A 32 -7.10 -21.32 -29.60
CA ARG A 32 -6.71 -21.16 -31.01
C ARG A 32 -5.24 -21.52 -31.27
N ALA A 33 -4.35 -21.19 -30.32
CA ALA A 33 -2.93 -21.54 -30.39
C ALA A 33 -2.65 -23.02 -30.05
N VAL A 34 -3.65 -23.79 -29.62
CA VAL A 34 -3.50 -25.18 -29.13
C VAL A 34 -2.42 -25.29 -28.03
N ARG A 35 -2.39 -24.30 -27.13
CA ARG A 35 -1.41 -24.20 -26.02
C ARG A 35 -2.09 -24.18 -24.64
N ALA A 36 -3.31 -24.68 -24.53
CA ALA A 36 -4.03 -24.76 -23.25
C ALA A 36 -3.29 -25.60 -22.20
N ASP A 37 -2.51 -26.58 -22.61
CA ASP A 37 -1.68 -27.38 -21.75
C ASP A 37 -0.59 -26.54 -21.03
N VAL A 38 -0.04 -25.50 -21.68
CA VAL A 38 0.96 -24.60 -21.08
C VAL A 38 0.32 -23.77 -19.97
N THR A 39 -0.79 -23.08 -20.26
CA THR A 39 -1.50 -22.25 -19.26
C THR A 39 -1.97 -23.08 -18.08
N LEU A 40 -2.65 -24.21 -18.34
CA LEU A 40 -3.22 -25.03 -17.28
C LEU A 40 -2.14 -25.68 -16.41
N SER A 41 -1.05 -26.18 -17.01
CA SER A 41 0.06 -26.76 -16.22
C SER A 41 0.80 -25.70 -15.43
N PHE A 42 1.07 -24.51 -16.02
CA PHE A 42 1.69 -23.42 -15.26
C PHE A 42 0.84 -22.99 -14.06
N LEU A 43 -0.44 -22.68 -14.27
CA LEU A 43 -1.35 -22.29 -13.20
C LEU A 43 -1.47 -23.40 -12.15
N GLY A 44 -1.62 -24.65 -12.57
CA GLY A 44 -1.69 -25.79 -11.65
C GLY A 44 -0.45 -25.92 -10.76
N PHE A 45 0.76 -25.84 -11.35
CA PHE A 45 2.01 -25.89 -10.58
C PHE A 45 2.17 -24.65 -9.70
N TYR A 46 1.92 -23.47 -10.21
CA TYR A 46 2.10 -22.23 -9.45
C TYR A 46 1.15 -22.17 -8.25
N VAL A 47 -0.14 -22.48 -8.44
CA VAL A 47 -1.14 -22.55 -7.37
C VAL A 47 -0.78 -23.64 -6.36
N GLY A 48 -0.43 -24.84 -6.84
CA GLY A 48 -0.03 -25.95 -5.98
C GLY A 48 1.18 -25.61 -5.11
N LEU A 49 2.18 -24.96 -5.68
CA LEU A 49 3.37 -24.53 -4.95
C LEU A 49 3.06 -23.42 -3.94
N LEU A 50 2.20 -22.46 -4.26
CA LEU A 50 1.75 -21.42 -3.32
C LEU A 50 1.00 -22.02 -2.12
N ILE A 51 0.08 -22.96 -2.38
CA ILE A 51 -0.66 -23.66 -1.31
C ILE A 51 0.29 -24.49 -0.44
N THR A 52 1.20 -25.24 -1.05
CA THR A 52 2.20 -26.05 -0.33
C THR A 52 3.09 -25.14 0.54
N ARG A 53 3.51 -24.00 0.03
CA ARG A 53 4.28 -23.02 0.81
C ARG A 53 3.47 -22.47 1.99
N ALA A 54 2.21 -22.11 1.79
CA ALA A 54 1.35 -21.60 2.85
C ALA A 54 1.15 -22.66 3.95
N GLN A 55 0.88 -23.91 3.58
CA GLN A 55 0.77 -25.02 4.52
C GLN A 55 2.07 -25.26 5.28
N TRP A 56 3.22 -25.20 4.60
CA TRP A 56 4.51 -25.33 5.25
C TRP A 56 4.79 -24.20 6.25
N LEU A 57 4.42 -22.96 5.93
CA LEU A 57 4.56 -21.79 6.82
C LEU A 57 3.52 -21.78 7.96
N GLY A 58 2.41 -22.51 7.83
CA GLY A 58 1.25 -22.40 8.73
C GLY A 58 0.39 -21.16 8.45
N ASP A 59 0.52 -20.59 7.26
CA ASP A 59 -0.25 -19.43 6.83
C ASP A 59 -1.68 -19.80 6.42
N PRO A 60 -2.67 -18.94 6.64
CA PRO A 60 -4.04 -19.14 6.18
C PRO A 60 -4.13 -19.12 4.65
N LEU A 61 -5.07 -19.89 4.08
CA LEU A 61 -5.27 -19.97 2.63
C LEU A 61 -5.72 -18.65 2.00
N THR A 62 -6.12 -17.67 2.78
CA THR A 62 -6.40 -16.30 2.32
C THR A 62 -5.18 -15.65 1.66
N ILE A 63 -3.95 -15.98 2.10
CA ILE A 63 -2.71 -15.45 1.53
C ILE A 63 -2.47 -15.97 0.10
N PRO A 64 -2.40 -17.29 -0.18
CA PRO A 64 -2.33 -17.77 -1.57
C PRO A 64 -3.45 -17.22 -2.45
N TRP A 65 -4.68 -17.13 -1.91
CA TRP A 65 -5.81 -16.61 -2.66
C TRP A 65 -5.59 -15.14 -3.06
N HIS A 66 -5.15 -14.30 -2.12
CA HIS A 66 -4.80 -12.92 -2.39
C HIS A 66 -3.70 -12.79 -3.46
N GLN A 67 -2.68 -13.64 -3.43
CA GLN A 67 -1.60 -13.66 -4.42
C GLN A 67 -2.08 -14.05 -5.83
N LEU A 68 -3.14 -14.85 -5.93
CA LEU A 68 -3.75 -15.24 -7.19
C LEU A 68 -4.66 -14.15 -7.80
N GLU A 69 -5.14 -13.21 -7.00
CA GLU A 69 -5.93 -12.05 -7.48
C GLU A 69 -5.08 -11.04 -8.27
N SER A 70 -4.08 -11.50 -9.02
CA SER A 70 -3.13 -10.68 -9.76
C SER A 70 -3.45 -10.64 -11.26
N GLY A 71 -3.69 -9.43 -11.78
CA GLY A 71 -3.84 -9.24 -13.22
C GLY A 71 -2.60 -9.57 -14.02
N THR A 72 -1.43 -9.35 -13.44
CA THR A 72 -0.15 -9.73 -14.05
C THR A 72 -0.06 -11.24 -14.24
N LEU A 73 -0.54 -12.01 -13.26
CA LEU A 73 -0.58 -13.47 -13.36
C LEU A 73 -1.47 -13.94 -14.51
N LEU A 74 -2.64 -13.31 -14.69
CA LEU A 74 -3.54 -13.63 -15.80
C LEU A 74 -2.90 -13.31 -17.16
N ILE A 75 -2.36 -12.10 -17.32
CA ILE A 75 -1.69 -11.71 -18.57
C ILE A 75 -0.51 -12.65 -18.86
N PHE A 76 0.30 -12.94 -17.87
CA PHE A 76 1.42 -13.85 -17.99
C PHE A 76 0.98 -15.25 -18.44
N SER A 77 -0.03 -15.81 -17.78
CA SER A 77 -0.48 -17.19 -17.98
C SER A 77 -1.17 -17.41 -19.32
N PHE A 78 -1.85 -16.40 -19.85
CA PHE A 78 -2.62 -16.53 -21.08
C PHE A 78 -1.90 -15.99 -22.33
N PHE A 79 -1.02 -15.01 -22.19
CA PHE A 79 -0.44 -14.32 -23.35
C PHE A 79 1.07 -14.38 -23.42
N MET A 80 1.79 -14.51 -22.29
CA MET A 80 3.25 -14.47 -22.33
C MET A 80 3.88 -15.85 -22.37
N ILE A 81 3.52 -16.73 -21.41
CA ILE A 81 4.11 -18.08 -21.34
C ILE A 81 3.61 -18.99 -22.47
N THR A 82 2.54 -18.63 -23.14
CA THR A 82 1.91 -19.44 -24.19
C THR A 82 2.47 -19.18 -25.59
N ASP A 83 3.43 -18.27 -25.74
CA ASP A 83 4.05 -18.01 -27.05
C ASP A 83 4.74 -19.29 -27.57
N PRO A 84 4.33 -19.78 -28.75
CA PRO A 84 4.86 -21.01 -29.32
C PRO A 84 6.37 -20.99 -29.62
N LYS A 85 6.97 -19.79 -29.76
CA LYS A 85 8.41 -19.66 -30.01
C LYS A 85 9.27 -19.75 -28.74
N THR A 86 8.67 -19.49 -27.62
CA THR A 86 9.37 -19.48 -26.32
C THR A 86 9.07 -20.72 -25.47
N THR A 87 8.26 -21.65 -26.00
CA THR A 87 7.88 -22.90 -25.32
C THR A 87 8.35 -24.11 -26.11
N PRO A 88 8.68 -25.24 -25.43
CA PRO A 88 9.08 -26.49 -26.09
C PRO A 88 8.04 -27.03 -27.06
N ASP A 89 8.53 -27.75 -28.09
CA ASP A 89 7.66 -28.33 -29.15
C ASP A 89 6.83 -29.52 -28.63
N SER A 90 7.38 -30.36 -27.77
CA SER A 90 6.68 -31.55 -27.25
C SER A 90 5.78 -31.19 -26.05
N ARG A 91 4.65 -31.92 -25.90
CA ARG A 91 3.72 -31.73 -24.79
C ARG A 91 4.39 -31.98 -23.43
N LEU A 92 5.20 -33.05 -23.33
CA LEU A 92 5.94 -33.35 -22.09
C LEU A 92 6.98 -32.25 -21.79
N GLY A 93 7.69 -31.77 -22.83
CA GLY A 93 8.62 -30.66 -22.69
C GLY A 93 7.94 -29.38 -22.18
N ARG A 94 6.74 -29.05 -22.69
CA ARG A 94 5.94 -27.90 -22.22
C ARG A 94 5.55 -28.02 -20.74
N ILE A 95 5.08 -29.19 -20.32
CA ILE A 95 4.72 -29.42 -18.90
C ILE A 95 5.96 -29.29 -18.00
N LEU A 96 7.10 -29.88 -18.40
CA LEU A 96 8.35 -29.73 -17.66
C LEU A 96 8.83 -28.27 -17.61
N PHE A 97 8.75 -27.57 -18.73
CA PHE A 97 9.11 -26.15 -18.82
C PHE A 97 8.27 -25.29 -17.89
N THR A 98 6.93 -25.48 -17.88
CA THR A 98 6.04 -24.73 -16.99
C THR A 98 6.29 -25.02 -15.52
N LEU A 99 6.67 -26.24 -15.14
CA LEU A 99 7.10 -26.57 -13.79
C LEU A 99 8.38 -25.82 -13.42
N LEU A 100 9.39 -25.79 -14.30
CA LEU A 100 10.63 -25.04 -14.08
C LEU A 100 10.36 -23.54 -13.93
N VAL A 101 9.51 -22.97 -14.78
CA VAL A 101 9.12 -21.55 -14.68
C VAL A 101 8.38 -21.27 -13.38
N ALA A 102 7.47 -22.14 -12.94
CA ALA A 102 6.76 -21.97 -11.67
C ALA A 102 7.72 -22.01 -10.46
N LEU A 103 8.65 -22.97 -10.43
CA LEU A 103 9.67 -23.07 -9.38
C LEU A 103 10.61 -21.84 -9.37
N ALA A 104 11.08 -21.44 -10.55
CA ALA A 104 11.92 -20.23 -10.68
C ALA A 104 11.16 -18.96 -10.25
N ALA A 105 9.88 -18.85 -10.58
CA ALA A 105 9.04 -17.72 -10.16
C ALA A 105 8.94 -17.62 -8.63
N LEU A 106 8.70 -18.73 -7.95
CA LEU A 106 8.71 -18.76 -6.48
C LEU A 106 10.09 -18.42 -5.90
N CYS A 107 11.16 -18.95 -6.50
CA CYS A 107 12.52 -18.62 -6.06
C CYS A 107 12.79 -17.11 -6.18
N VAL A 108 12.46 -16.48 -7.31
CA VAL A 108 12.64 -15.03 -7.50
C VAL A 108 11.80 -14.24 -6.50
N GLN A 109 10.56 -14.63 -6.29
CA GLN A 109 9.61 -13.89 -5.46
C GLN A 109 9.89 -14.05 -3.95
N PHE A 110 10.18 -15.25 -3.47
CA PHE A 110 10.25 -15.57 -2.04
C PHE A 110 11.66 -15.83 -1.49
N VAL A 111 12.66 -16.02 -2.36
CA VAL A 111 14.06 -16.19 -1.94
C VAL A 111 14.88 -14.95 -2.30
N LEU A 112 14.72 -14.45 -3.53
CA LEU A 112 15.42 -13.23 -3.98
C LEU A 112 14.67 -11.94 -3.66
N PHE A 113 13.42 -12.03 -3.21
CA PHE A 113 12.55 -10.89 -2.85
C PHE A 113 12.43 -9.84 -3.95
N ARG A 114 12.40 -10.29 -5.23
CA ARG A 114 12.23 -9.40 -6.38
C ARG A 114 10.80 -9.44 -6.88
N PRO A 115 10.20 -8.28 -7.24
CA PRO A 115 8.88 -8.23 -7.86
C PRO A 115 8.89 -8.91 -9.23
N HIS A 116 7.70 -9.26 -9.74
CA HIS A 116 7.52 -9.88 -11.07
C HIS A 116 8.22 -11.23 -11.26
N GLY A 117 8.18 -12.09 -10.23
CA GLY A 117 8.78 -13.43 -10.27
C GLY A 117 8.51 -14.22 -11.54
N PRO A 118 7.26 -14.32 -12.05
CA PRO A 118 6.96 -15.05 -13.30
C PRO A 118 7.71 -14.52 -14.54
N LEU A 119 7.87 -13.18 -14.67
CA LEU A 119 8.58 -12.59 -15.82
C LEU A 119 10.07 -12.92 -15.79
N TRP A 120 10.70 -12.75 -14.63
CA TRP A 120 12.11 -13.14 -14.44
C TRP A 120 12.32 -14.64 -14.65
N ALA A 121 11.40 -15.47 -14.18
CA ALA A 121 11.45 -16.91 -14.36
C ALA A 121 11.38 -17.30 -15.84
N LEU A 122 10.49 -16.67 -16.61
CA LEU A 122 10.40 -16.91 -18.04
C LEU A 122 11.71 -16.54 -18.76
N LEU A 123 12.28 -15.37 -18.42
CA LEU A 123 13.55 -14.92 -18.98
C LEU A 123 14.70 -15.89 -18.67
N ILE A 124 14.78 -16.37 -17.42
CA ILE A 124 15.84 -17.29 -16.97
C ILE A 124 15.65 -18.70 -17.57
N CYS A 125 14.41 -19.16 -17.73
CA CYS A 125 14.12 -20.51 -18.21
C CYS A 125 14.06 -20.62 -19.74
N SER A 126 13.80 -19.53 -20.47
CA SER A 126 13.69 -19.56 -21.95
C SER A 126 14.93 -20.13 -22.66
N PRO A 127 16.20 -19.86 -22.24
CA PRO A 127 17.38 -20.47 -22.84
C PRO A 127 17.45 -21.99 -22.69
N LEU A 128 16.66 -22.58 -21.79
CA LEU A 128 16.60 -24.06 -21.61
C LEU A 128 15.72 -24.76 -22.65
N VAL A 129 14.88 -24.01 -23.39
CA VAL A 129 13.95 -24.60 -24.36
C VAL A 129 14.64 -25.45 -25.43
N PRO A 130 15.74 -25.01 -26.09
CA PRO A 130 16.43 -25.85 -27.05
C PRO A 130 17.01 -27.15 -26.44
N LEU A 131 17.40 -27.12 -25.17
CA LEU A 131 17.88 -28.28 -24.46
C LEU A 131 16.73 -29.28 -24.18
N ILE A 132 15.58 -28.75 -23.74
CA ILE A 132 14.38 -29.55 -23.51
C ILE A 132 13.92 -30.20 -24.82
N ASP A 133 13.90 -29.48 -25.94
CA ASP A 133 13.50 -30.00 -27.25
C ASP A 133 14.47 -31.06 -27.77
N ARG A 134 15.74 -30.98 -27.40
CA ARG A 134 16.73 -32.05 -27.70
C ARG A 134 16.46 -33.33 -26.91
N CYS A 135 16.02 -33.19 -25.66
CA CYS A 135 15.71 -34.36 -24.81
C CYS A 135 14.30 -34.94 -25.10
N PHE A 136 13.36 -34.08 -25.45
CA PHE A 136 11.96 -34.43 -25.70
C PHE A 136 11.51 -33.83 -27.04
N PRO A 137 11.93 -34.43 -28.19
CA PRO A 137 11.63 -33.90 -29.49
C PRO A 137 10.12 -33.93 -29.78
N GLY A 138 9.63 -32.85 -30.41
CA GLY A 138 8.23 -32.65 -30.78
C GLY A 138 8.09 -32.09 -32.19
N SER A 139 6.87 -32.02 -32.67
CA SER A 139 6.57 -31.33 -33.95
C SER A 139 6.65 -29.83 -33.75
N ARG A 140 7.45 -29.15 -34.59
CA ARG A 140 7.61 -27.71 -34.54
C ARG A 140 6.27 -27.00 -34.80
N TYR A 141 6.00 -25.95 -34.08
CA TYR A 141 4.76 -25.18 -34.27
C TYR A 141 4.79 -24.44 -35.60
N ASP A 142 3.76 -24.67 -36.41
CA ASP A 142 3.56 -24.02 -37.70
C ASP A 142 2.38 -23.05 -37.64
N TRP A 143 2.59 -21.82 -38.11
CA TRP A 143 1.58 -20.77 -38.18
C TRP A 143 0.71 -20.86 -39.44
N THR A 144 1.10 -21.70 -40.41
CA THR A 144 0.29 -21.91 -41.58
C THR A 144 -0.97 -22.70 -41.21
N ARG A 145 -2.14 -22.21 -41.62
CA ARG A 145 -3.39 -22.95 -41.45
C ARG A 145 -3.23 -24.30 -42.17
N PRO A 146 -3.65 -25.42 -41.57
CA PRO A 146 -3.79 -26.65 -42.31
C PRO A 146 -4.73 -26.36 -43.50
N SER A 147 -4.25 -26.57 -44.73
CA SER A 147 -5.11 -26.55 -45.89
C SER A 147 -6.20 -27.59 -45.66
N ASP A 148 -7.46 -27.22 -45.85
CA ASP A 148 -8.62 -28.09 -45.71
C ASP A 148 -8.39 -29.38 -46.50
N GLY A 149 -8.09 -30.48 -45.86
CA GLY A 149 -7.97 -31.75 -46.56
C GLY A 149 -7.26 -32.91 -45.87
N GLN A 150 -6.49 -32.69 -44.79
CA GLN A 150 -5.87 -33.83 -44.11
C GLN A 150 -6.07 -33.76 -42.59
N VAL A 151 -7.21 -34.26 -42.13
CA VAL A 151 -7.39 -34.68 -40.74
C VAL A 151 -6.54 -35.95 -40.55
N PRO A 152 -5.52 -35.96 -39.71
CA PRO A 152 -4.87 -37.22 -39.34
C PRO A 152 -5.91 -38.09 -38.64
N VAL A 153 -6.24 -39.21 -39.25
CA VAL A 153 -7.11 -40.21 -38.63
C VAL A 153 -6.45 -40.67 -37.33
N ALA A 154 -6.83 -40.05 -36.27
CA ALA A 154 -6.47 -40.53 -34.93
C ALA A 154 -7.08 -41.93 -34.78
N ARG A 155 -6.21 -42.92 -34.65
CA ARG A 155 -6.55 -44.32 -34.38
C ARG A 155 -7.54 -44.31 -33.20
N ARG A 156 -8.82 -44.62 -33.52
CA ARG A 156 -9.89 -44.83 -32.55
C ARG A 156 -9.47 -45.96 -31.62
N MET A 157 -8.98 -45.60 -30.48
CA MET A 157 -8.95 -46.49 -29.34
C MET A 157 -10.37 -46.47 -28.75
N SER A 158 -11.15 -47.48 -29.12
CA SER A 158 -12.52 -47.65 -28.64
C SER A 158 -12.49 -47.98 -27.15
N ILE A 159 -12.66 -46.98 -26.33
CA ILE A 159 -13.04 -47.17 -24.92
C ILE A 159 -14.55 -47.05 -24.88
N THR A 160 -15.22 -48.18 -24.78
CA THR A 160 -16.65 -48.24 -24.46
C THR A 160 -16.86 -47.74 -23.03
N LEU A 161 -17.41 -46.55 -22.90
CA LEU A 161 -17.99 -46.06 -21.66
C LEU A 161 -19.48 -46.43 -21.62
N PRO A 162 -19.98 -46.92 -20.50
CA PRO A 162 -21.41 -47.21 -20.37
C PRO A 162 -22.22 -45.89 -20.31
N THR A 163 -23.31 -45.94 -21.07
CA THR A 163 -24.33 -44.93 -21.20
C THR A 163 -25.11 -44.75 -19.89
N GLU A 164 -25.66 -43.55 -19.76
CA GLU A 164 -26.69 -43.10 -18.82
C GLU A 164 -26.24 -42.61 -17.43
N VAL A 165 -26.01 -41.30 -17.34
CA VAL A 165 -26.42 -40.52 -16.15
C VAL A 165 -27.28 -39.35 -16.62
N VAL A 166 -28.53 -39.47 -16.31
CA VAL A 166 -29.57 -38.45 -16.50
C VAL A 166 -29.23 -37.20 -15.69
N MET A 167 -29.11 -36.09 -16.41
CA MET A 167 -29.04 -34.77 -15.75
C MET A 167 -30.37 -34.42 -15.13
N THR A 168 -30.50 -34.49 -13.86
CA THR A 168 -31.55 -33.78 -13.10
C THR A 168 -31.02 -32.46 -12.58
N ARG A 169 -31.65 -31.40 -13.06
CA ARG A 169 -31.51 -30.05 -12.47
C ARG A 169 -32.02 -30.06 -11.02
N PRO A 170 -31.30 -29.44 -10.07
CA PRO A 170 -31.95 -28.35 -9.39
C PRO A 170 -31.13 -27.08 -9.44
N ALA A 171 -31.70 -26.13 -10.11
CA ALA A 171 -31.37 -24.72 -9.97
C ALA A 171 -32.08 -24.16 -8.73
N VAL A 172 -31.46 -23.10 -8.22
CA VAL A 172 -32.15 -22.02 -7.47
C VAL A 172 -32.81 -22.42 -6.15
N CYS A 173 -32.10 -22.20 -5.07
CA CYS A 173 -32.61 -21.68 -3.80
C CYS A 173 -31.48 -21.54 -2.77
N VAL A 174 -30.64 -20.51 -2.87
CA VAL A 174 -30.00 -19.89 -1.71
C VAL A 174 -29.87 -18.40 -2.01
N LEU A 175 -31.01 -17.75 -1.96
CA LEU A 175 -31.08 -16.30 -1.80
C LEU A 175 -31.88 -16.06 -0.54
N SER A 176 -31.46 -15.16 0.30
CA SER A 176 -32.15 -14.68 1.51
C SER A 176 -31.70 -15.33 2.82
N PHE A 177 -30.54 -14.91 3.30
CA PHE A 177 -30.34 -14.73 4.76
C PHE A 177 -29.21 -13.70 4.99
N ILE A 178 -29.50 -12.43 4.71
CA ILE A 178 -28.68 -11.31 5.17
C ILE A 178 -29.65 -10.22 5.61
N THR A 179 -30.02 -10.27 6.87
CA THR A 179 -30.60 -9.12 7.56
C THR A 179 -30.05 -9.09 8.98
N GLY A 180 -29.34 -8.03 9.30
CA GLY A 180 -29.27 -7.54 10.66
C GLY A 180 -28.03 -7.91 11.46
N LEU A 181 -26.94 -7.18 11.26
CA LEU A 181 -26.06 -6.83 12.37
C LEU A 181 -25.64 -5.37 12.14
N LEU A 182 -26.26 -4.50 12.91
CA LEU A 182 -25.86 -3.11 13.09
C LEU A 182 -24.42 -3.11 13.63
N VAL A 183 -23.49 -2.74 12.77
CA VAL A 183 -22.09 -2.53 13.14
C VAL A 183 -21.98 -1.20 13.84
N TRP A 184 -21.73 -1.25 15.11
CA TRP A 184 -21.25 -0.13 15.90
C TRP A 184 -19.82 0.16 15.43
N SER A 185 -19.62 1.26 14.74
CA SER A 185 -18.31 1.72 14.29
C SER A 185 -17.51 2.29 15.46
N GLY A 186 -16.75 1.43 16.14
CA GLY A 186 -15.67 1.82 17.01
C GLY A 186 -14.45 2.19 16.17
N SER A 187 -13.85 3.34 16.41
CA SER A 187 -12.61 3.78 15.78
C SER A 187 -11.45 2.96 16.31
N ALA A 188 -10.84 2.14 15.48
CA ALA A 188 -9.72 1.28 15.81
C ALA A 188 -8.44 1.72 15.11
N SER A 189 -7.29 1.27 15.59
CA SER A 189 -6.00 1.95 15.43
C SER A 189 -4.86 0.96 15.13
N ALA A 190 -3.85 1.36 14.38
CA ALA A 190 -2.84 0.54 13.72
C ALA A 190 -1.45 0.48 14.37
N PHE A 191 -0.71 -0.63 14.15
CA PHE A 191 0.65 -0.83 14.62
C PHE A 191 1.46 -1.86 13.80
N CYS A 192 2.78 -1.62 13.59
CA CYS A 192 3.69 -2.49 12.84
C CYS A 192 4.34 -3.64 13.67
N GLY A 193 3.88 -3.88 14.86
CA GLY A 193 4.28 -4.96 15.75
C GLY A 193 3.10 -5.34 16.63
N PHE A 194 3.33 -6.05 17.74
CA PHE A 194 2.28 -6.24 18.73
C PHE A 194 2.80 -5.97 20.15
N TYR A 195 1.91 -5.48 20.99
CA TYR A 195 2.20 -5.28 22.41
C TYR A 195 1.92 -6.54 23.20
N VAL A 196 2.81 -6.86 24.10
CA VAL A 196 2.62 -7.87 25.16
C VAL A 196 2.67 -7.19 26.52
N ALA A 197 1.64 -7.41 27.32
CA ALA A 197 1.53 -6.84 28.66
C ALA A 197 1.62 -7.90 29.74
N LYS A 198 2.10 -7.54 30.95
CA LYS A 198 2.14 -8.42 32.12
C LYS A 198 0.81 -8.52 32.88
N ALA A 199 -0.15 -7.65 32.60
CA ALA A 199 -1.45 -7.62 33.28
C ALA A 199 -2.62 -7.79 32.28
N ASP A 200 -3.84 -8.03 32.79
CA ASP A 200 -5.09 -8.18 32.00
C ASP A 200 -5.58 -6.86 31.38
N SER A 201 -4.67 -6.00 30.99
CA SER A 201 -4.96 -4.71 30.39
C SER A 201 -4.93 -4.81 28.87
N LYS A 202 -6.00 -4.35 28.23
CA LYS A 202 -6.05 -4.19 26.78
C LYS A 202 -5.22 -2.96 26.40
N LEU A 203 -4.12 -3.19 25.70
CA LEU A 203 -3.33 -2.14 25.08
C LEU A 203 -3.83 -1.93 23.66
N PHE A 204 -4.19 -0.70 23.33
CA PHE A 204 -4.61 -0.31 21.99
C PHE A 204 -3.66 0.77 21.47
N ASN A 205 -3.36 0.71 20.19
CA ASN A 205 -2.68 1.78 19.47
C ASN A 205 -3.70 2.57 18.65
N LYS A 206 -3.54 3.90 18.54
CA LYS A 206 -4.53 4.72 17.85
C LYS A 206 -4.14 5.09 16.42
N ALA A 207 -2.89 5.33 16.16
CA ALA A 207 -2.31 5.50 14.84
C ALA A 207 -0.81 5.19 14.92
N SER A 208 -0.26 4.57 13.89
CA SER A 208 1.18 4.37 13.77
C SER A 208 1.74 5.23 12.67
N GLU A 209 2.87 5.84 12.96
CA GLU A 209 3.67 6.58 12.01
C GLU A 209 5.02 5.90 11.86
N VAL A 210 5.37 5.56 10.62
CA VAL A 210 6.62 4.88 10.30
C VAL A 210 7.34 5.64 9.20
N ALA A 211 8.55 6.12 9.48
CA ALA A 211 9.43 6.65 8.44
C ALA A 211 10.47 5.59 8.06
N ILE A 212 10.65 5.39 6.75
CA ILE A 212 11.57 4.41 6.18
C ILE A 212 12.50 5.13 5.20
N ALA A 213 13.76 5.28 5.60
CA ALA A 213 14.81 5.72 4.70
C ALA A 213 15.48 4.48 4.06
N ARG A 214 15.46 4.41 2.72
CA ARG A 214 16.02 3.26 2.01
C ARG A 214 16.81 3.67 0.76
N ALA A 215 17.98 3.06 0.62
CA ALA A 215 18.73 3.08 -0.62
C ALA A 215 19.32 1.68 -0.85
N GLU A 216 19.01 1.09 -1.99
CA GLU A 216 19.35 -0.31 -2.32
C GLU A 216 18.79 -1.28 -1.27
N ASP A 217 19.63 -2.08 -0.61
CA ASP A 217 19.24 -3.04 0.41
C ASP A 217 19.42 -2.48 1.85
N LYS A 218 19.93 -1.25 2.01
CA LYS A 218 20.09 -0.59 3.29
C LYS A 218 18.82 0.14 3.69
N THR A 219 18.31 -0.14 4.87
CA THR A 219 17.04 0.40 5.37
C THR A 219 17.20 0.92 6.79
N VAL A 220 16.67 2.11 7.05
CA VAL A 220 16.48 2.64 8.40
C VAL A 220 14.99 2.84 8.61
N ILE A 221 14.42 2.22 9.64
CA ILE A 221 13.01 2.35 10.02
C ILE A 221 12.93 3.13 11.33
N THR A 222 12.17 4.21 11.34
CA THR A 222 11.83 5.00 12.53
C THR A 222 10.34 4.81 12.81
N MET A 223 9.99 4.26 13.97
CA MET A 223 8.62 3.91 14.36
C MET A 223 8.20 4.75 15.55
N ALA A 224 7.18 5.58 15.36
CA ALA A 224 6.47 6.22 16.47
C ALA A 224 5.19 5.42 16.74
N THR A 225 5.03 5.09 18.01
CA THR A 225 3.90 4.28 18.48
C THR A 225 3.16 5.06 19.54
N ASP A 226 1.90 5.34 19.29
CA ASP A 226 1.00 5.90 20.28
C ASP A 226 0.31 4.75 21.02
N PHE A 227 0.48 4.67 22.34
CA PHE A 227 -0.20 3.65 23.13
C PHE A 227 -1.21 4.29 24.09
N LYS A 228 -2.30 3.58 24.32
CA LYS A 228 -3.34 4.00 25.26
C LYS A 228 -3.66 2.84 26.20
N GLY A 229 -3.41 3.00 27.48
CA GLY A 229 -3.73 2.00 28.52
C GLY A 229 -2.96 2.22 29.82
N ASP A 230 -3.51 1.75 30.94
CA ASP A 230 -2.92 1.79 32.28
C ASP A 230 -2.02 0.57 32.54
N VAL A 231 -0.89 0.46 31.81
CA VAL A 231 -0.01 -0.71 31.96
C VAL A 231 1.34 -0.29 32.52
N LYS A 232 1.73 -0.91 33.61
CA LYS A 232 3.00 -0.64 34.27
C LYS A 232 4.22 -1.27 33.59
N GLU A 233 4.03 -2.34 32.82
CA GLU A 233 5.11 -3.02 32.07
C GLU A 233 4.54 -3.64 30.80
N PHE A 234 5.09 -3.28 29.67
CA PHE A 234 4.77 -3.89 28.37
C PHE A 234 6.00 -3.91 27.46
N ALA A 235 5.97 -4.75 26.45
CA ALA A 235 7.00 -4.80 25.42
C ALA A 235 6.38 -4.72 24.05
N LEU A 236 7.14 -4.12 23.15
CA LEU A 236 6.90 -4.04 21.74
C LEU A 236 7.69 -5.14 21.05
N VAL A 237 7.03 -5.98 20.27
CA VAL A 237 7.64 -7.07 19.50
C VAL A 237 7.53 -6.77 18.01
N VAL A 238 8.66 -6.60 17.34
CA VAL A 238 8.75 -6.27 15.90
C VAL A 238 9.58 -7.35 15.18
N PRO A 239 9.05 -7.99 14.13
CA PRO A 239 9.86 -8.88 13.29
C PRO A 239 10.86 -8.06 12.46
N VAL A 240 12.10 -8.52 12.44
CA VAL A 240 13.21 -7.88 11.69
C VAL A 240 13.93 -8.93 10.83
N PRO A 241 14.48 -8.56 9.68
CA PRO A 241 15.08 -9.54 8.76
C PRO A 241 16.42 -10.10 9.22
N THR A 242 17.10 -9.40 10.13
CA THR A 242 18.45 -9.74 10.61
C THR A 242 18.57 -9.57 12.12
N VAL A 243 19.58 -10.17 12.72
CA VAL A 243 20.00 -9.85 14.09
C VAL A 243 20.55 -8.42 14.09
N LEU A 244 20.07 -7.60 15.02
CA LEU A 244 20.48 -6.19 15.13
C LEU A 244 21.58 -6.04 16.18
N GLU A 245 22.63 -5.33 15.84
CA GLU A 245 23.65 -4.88 16.80
C GLU A 245 23.19 -3.59 17.50
N LYS A 246 23.76 -3.29 18.66
CA LYS A 246 23.45 -2.07 19.42
C LYS A 246 23.62 -0.79 18.60
N ALA A 247 24.66 -0.71 17.79
CA ALA A 247 24.95 0.45 16.94
C ALA A 247 23.88 0.69 15.86
N GLN A 248 23.04 -0.30 15.58
CA GLN A 248 21.94 -0.25 14.62
C GLN A 248 20.62 0.22 15.23
N ILE A 249 20.58 0.46 16.55
CA ILE A 249 19.37 0.80 17.30
C ILE A 249 19.54 2.17 17.94
N HIS A 250 18.57 3.05 17.67
CA HIS A 250 18.56 4.42 18.17
C HIS A 250 17.16 4.83 18.64
N VAL A 251 17.09 5.89 19.44
CA VAL A 251 15.84 6.53 19.85
C VAL A 251 15.77 7.91 19.19
N GLY A 252 14.78 8.10 18.33
CA GLY A 252 14.60 9.31 17.56
C GLY A 252 13.94 10.45 18.31
N ASP A 253 13.89 11.62 17.68
CA ASP A 253 13.15 12.78 18.16
C ASP A 253 11.73 12.78 17.56
N PRO A 254 10.67 12.79 18.40
CA PRO A 254 9.29 12.86 17.91
C PRO A 254 8.97 14.17 17.17
N ALA A 255 9.74 15.26 17.42
CA ALA A 255 9.54 16.53 16.73
C ALA A 255 9.86 16.42 15.23
N VAL A 256 10.91 15.67 14.89
CA VAL A 256 11.32 15.48 13.47
C VAL A 256 10.29 14.65 12.70
N LEU A 257 9.75 13.61 13.33
CA LEU A 257 8.70 12.81 12.67
C LEU A 257 7.41 13.62 12.50
N ARG A 258 7.07 14.45 13.48
CA ARG A 258 5.93 15.38 13.38
C ARG A 258 6.15 16.40 12.26
N HIS A 259 7.34 16.98 12.13
CA HIS A 259 7.68 17.89 11.04
C HIS A 259 7.54 17.20 9.67
N LEU A 260 8.00 15.95 9.53
CA LEU A 260 7.80 15.15 8.33
C LEU A 260 6.32 14.92 8.01
N ALA A 261 5.51 14.64 9.04
CA ALA A 261 4.06 14.47 8.92
C ALA A 261 3.38 15.77 8.45
N ASP A 262 3.71 16.90 9.06
CA ASP A 262 3.16 18.22 8.72
C ASP A 262 3.58 18.67 7.32
N TYR A 263 4.85 18.42 6.94
CA TYR A 263 5.38 18.74 5.63
C TYR A 263 4.64 18.00 4.50
N SER A 264 4.31 16.73 4.70
CA SER A 264 3.69 15.86 3.68
C SER A 264 2.18 15.70 3.80
N ALA A 265 1.53 16.38 4.75
CA ALA A 265 0.09 16.25 4.99
C ALA A 265 -0.76 16.70 3.79
N PRO A 266 -1.93 16.09 3.56
CA PRO A 266 -2.97 16.66 2.71
C PRO A 266 -3.36 18.06 3.18
N ARG A 267 -3.65 18.96 2.23
CA ARG A 267 -3.87 20.37 2.59
C ARG A 267 -4.92 21.08 1.75
N LEU A 268 -5.35 22.23 2.27
CA LEU A 268 -6.15 23.22 1.55
C LEU A 268 -5.22 24.23 0.86
N VAL A 269 -5.58 24.63 -0.35
CA VAL A 269 -4.96 25.75 -1.06
C VAL A 269 -6.03 26.78 -1.41
N GLU A 270 -5.72 28.05 -1.19
CA GLU A 270 -6.67 29.14 -1.40
C GLU A 270 -6.33 29.90 -2.67
N TYR A 271 -7.31 30.06 -3.53
CA TYR A 271 -7.23 30.90 -4.74
C TYR A 271 -8.26 32.00 -4.66
N PHE A 272 -7.94 33.14 -5.24
CA PHE A 272 -8.82 34.30 -5.30
C PHE A 272 -9.11 34.61 -6.78
N ASP A 273 -10.38 34.77 -7.11
CA ASP A 273 -10.77 35.13 -8.45
C ASP A 273 -10.36 36.59 -8.75
N ALA A 274 -9.75 36.81 -9.89
CA ALA A 274 -9.39 38.13 -10.35
C ALA A 274 -10.62 38.94 -10.72
N ASN A 275 -10.51 40.27 -10.70
CA ASN A 275 -11.56 41.16 -11.20
C ASN A 275 -11.80 40.91 -12.69
N PRO A 276 -13.00 40.42 -13.09
CA PRO A 276 -13.30 40.07 -14.48
C PRO A 276 -13.32 41.29 -15.43
N CYS A 277 -13.37 42.51 -14.89
CA CYS A 277 -13.34 43.75 -15.67
C CYS A 277 -11.91 44.23 -15.98
N ARG A 278 -10.86 43.61 -15.41
CA ARG A 278 -9.47 44.00 -15.65
C ARG A 278 -8.77 43.00 -16.57
N LEU A 279 -8.14 43.51 -17.62
CA LEU A 279 -7.27 42.70 -18.47
C LEU A 279 -6.00 42.33 -17.69
N LEU A 280 -5.71 41.02 -17.56
CA LEU A 280 -4.56 40.52 -16.83
C LEU A 280 -3.30 40.53 -17.70
N TYR A 281 -2.25 41.24 -17.24
CA TYR A 281 -0.87 41.00 -17.66
C TYR A 281 -0.17 40.16 -16.58
N PRO A 282 0.64 39.13 -16.91
CA PRO A 282 1.25 38.26 -15.93
C PRO A 282 2.52 38.84 -15.31
N GLU A 283 2.58 38.91 -13.99
CA GLU A 283 3.80 39.22 -13.23
C GLU A 283 4.24 38.00 -12.38
N SER A 284 5.56 37.81 -12.34
CA SER A 284 6.24 36.74 -11.58
C SER A 284 6.88 37.27 -10.31
N ARG A 285 6.86 36.52 -9.20
CA ARG A 285 7.65 36.82 -7.98
C ARG A 285 8.20 35.56 -7.31
N ALA A 286 9.40 35.71 -6.76
CA ALA A 286 10.21 34.71 -6.08
C ALA A 286 10.26 34.94 -4.55
N MET A 287 10.67 33.96 -3.78
CA MET A 287 10.74 33.97 -2.31
C MET A 287 12.03 33.35 -1.74
N ASP A 288 12.38 33.76 -0.57
CA ASP A 288 13.59 33.39 0.18
C ASP A 288 13.29 32.96 1.65
N SER A 289 14.23 32.39 2.36
CA SER A 289 14.32 31.25 3.24
C SER A 289 14.96 31.46 4.64
N MET A 290 15.16 30.37 5.44
CA MET A 290 16.15 30.03 6.52
C MET A 290 15.64 29.90 7.97
N ALA A 291 16.25 29.16 8.86
CA ALA A 291 16.72 27.84 9.29
C ALA A 291 17.41 27.90 10.69
N LYS A 292 17.57 26.74 11.38
CA LYS A 292 18.58 26.23 12.37
C LYS A 292 18.05 25.69 13.71
N SER A 293 18.72 24.79 14.46
CA SER A 293 19.34 23.46 14.44
C SER A 293 19.85 23.04 15.85
N SER A 294 19.80 21.72 16.24
CA SER A 294 20.76 20.75 16.87
C SER A 294 21.05 20.72 18.40
N PRO A 295 21.81 19.71 18.97
CA PRO A 295 21.79 18.23 18.90
C PRO A 295 22.06 17.41 20.23
N SER A 296 21.93 16.04 20.27
CA SER A 296 22.75 14.82 20.51
C SER A 296 23.05 14.14 21.87
N LEU A 297 23.09 12.76 21.87
CA LEU A 297 23.93 11.65 22.42
C LEU A 297 23.77 11.16 23.90
N GLN A 298 23.82 9.86 24.28
CA GLN A 298 24.47 8.58 24.11
C GLN A 298 24.26 7.62 25.32
N ARG A 299 24.11 6.36 25.25
CA ARG A 299 24.53 4.93 25.34
C ARG A 299 24.69 4.19 26.69
N GLU A 300 24.39 2.90 26.73
CA GLU A 300 24.92 1.52 26.97
C GLU A 300 24.29 0.66 28.10
N ARG A 301 24.10 -0.63 28.12
CA ARG A 301 24.36 -2.04 27.82
C ARG A 301 23.83 -3.04 28.89
N GLU A 302 23.52 -4.28 28.82
CA GLU A 302 23.70 -5.68 28.39
C GLU A 302 23.04 -6.75 29.31
N LYS A 303 22.69 -7.91 29.01
CA LYS A 303 22.72 -9.34 28.54
C LYS A 303 22.10 -10.41 29.50
N ALA A 304 21.48 -11.49 29.25
CA ALA A 304 21.25 -12.73 28.50
C ALA A 304 20.49 -13.86 29.22
N LEU A 305 19.72 -14.82 28.55
CA LEU A 305 19.63 -16.28 28.82
C LEU A 305 18.59 -17.07 27.95
N GLY A 306 18.94 -18.25 27.41
CA GLY A 306 18.23 -19.49 27.07
C GLY A 306 17.36 -19.60 25.82
N VAL A 307 16.59 -18.62 25.41
CA VAL A 307 16.45 -18.12 24.06
C VAL A 307 17.82 -17.55 23.79
N THR A 308 18.40 -17.75 22.62
CA THR A 308 19.63 -17.03 22.34
C THR A 308 19.24 -15.57 22.26
N VAL A 309 19.37 -14.87 23.38
CA VAL A 309 19.37 -13.42 23.40
C VAL A 309 20.63 -13.07 22.67
N GLU A 310 20.51 -12.82 21.37
CA GLU A 310 21.63 -12.45 20.54
C GLU A 310 22.25 -11.17 21.05
N ALA A 311 21.42 -10.32 21.67
CA ALA A 311 21.85 -9.09 22.30
C ALA A 311 20.76 -8.49 23.22
N GLN A 312 21.21 -7.81 24.29
CA GLN A 312 20.36 -6.98 25.14
C GLN A 312 20.98 -5.59 25.30
N TYR A 313 20.18 -4.54 25.16
CA TYR A 313 20.63 -3.15 25.23
C TYR A 313 19.64 -2.29 25.99
N ALA A 314 20.11 -1.37 26.81
CA ALA A 314 19.32 -0.24 27.27
C ALA A 314 19.55 0.95 26.33
N VAL A 315 18.48 1.51 25.78
CA VAL A 315 18.52 2.68 24.90
C VAL A 315 17.37 3.63 25.27
N GLY A 316 17.71 4.73 25.96
CA GLY A 316 16.70 5.64 26.49
C GLY A 316 15.77 4.95 27.49
N GLU A 317 14.46 5.10 27.29
CA GLU A 317 13.39 4.45 28.07
C GLU A 317 13.14 2.98 27.69
N TYR A 318 13.95 2.39 26.82
CA TYR A 318 13.76 1.03 26.34
C TYR A 318 14.86 0.08 26.77
N ASP A 319 14.47 -1.06 27.33
CA ASP A 319 15.31 -2.24 27.48
C ASP A 319 15.06 -3.14 26.27
N ILE A 320 16.04 -3.26 25.39
CA ILE A 320 15.92 -3.92 24.09
C ILE A 320 16.56 -5.30 24.14
N LEU A 321 15.84 -6.27 23.62
CA LEU A 321 16.28 -7.65 23.45
C LEU A 321 16.12 -8.04 21.98
N ILE A 322 17.19 -8.60 21.39
CA ILE A 322 17.13 -9.20 20.06
C ILE A 322 17.07 -10.71 20.24
N LEU A 323 15.97 -11.29 19.77
CA LEU A 323 15.70 -12.70 19.92
C LEU A 323 15.75 -13.38 18.54
N SER A 324 16.56 -14.42 18.41
CA SER A 324 16.39 -15.40 17.36
C SER A 324 15.70 -16.64 17.94
N ALA A 325 14.65 -17.08 17.29
CA ALA A 325 13.94 -18.27 17.67
C ALA A 325 14.02 -19.29 16.51
N HIS A 326 14.31 -20.54 16.85
CA HIS A 326 14.26 -21.66 15.90
C HIS A 326 12.87 -22.28 15.86
N GLU A 327 12.10 -22.13 16.94
CA GLU A 327 10.72 -22.62 17.07
C GLU A 327 9.83 -21.53 17.67
N SER A 328 8.57 -21.44 17.21
CA SER A 328 7.58 -20.50 17.74
C SER A 328 7.29 -20.73 19.23
N ALA A 329 7.25 -21.99 19.64
CA ALA A 329 7.07 -22.36 21.04
C ALA A 329 8.15 -21.77 21.95
N GLY A 330 9.41 -21.66 21.50
CA GLY A 330 10.49 -21.05 22.25
C GLY A 330 10.28 -19.56 22.54
N LEU A 331 9.89 -18.78 21.53
CA LEU A 331 9.59 -17.36 21.70
C LEU A 331 8.35 -17.14 22.57
N GLU A 332 7.29 -17.90 22.35
CA GLU A 332 6.06 -17.84 23.15
C GLU A 332 6.31 -18.23 24.60
N THR A 333 7.08 -19.31 24.83
CA THR A 333 7.49 -19.75 26.16
C THR A 333 8.32 -18.66 26.85
N TRP A 334 9.32 -18.10 26.17
CA TRP A 334 10.16 -17.04 26.73
C TRP A 334 9.34 -15.80 27.10
N LEU A 335 8.43 -15.33 26.22
CA LEU A 335 7.55 -14.20 26.51
C LEU A 335 6.64 -14.51 27.72
N THR A 336 6.10 -15.72 27.79
CA THR A 336 5.22 -16.17 28.88
C THR A 336 5.98 -16.28 30.20
N GLU A 337 7.20 -16.86 30.21
CA GLU A 337 8.07 -16.96 31.38
C GLU A 337 8.52 -15.58 31.89
N ASN A 338 8.67 -14.61 30.99
CA ASN A 338 8.90 -13.22 31.35
C ASN A 338 7.62 -12.47 31.75
N GLY A 339 6.49 -13.20 31.89
CA GLY A 339 5.22 -12.68 32.39
C GLY A 339 4.35 -11.99 31.36
N TYR A 340 4.71 -12.02 30.07
CA TYR A 340 3.91 -11.44 29.00
C TYR A 340 2.81 -12.39 28.52
N ARG A 341 1.63 -11.87 28.29
CA ARG A 341 0.50 -12.62 27.73
C ARG A 341 0.45 -12.45 26.21
N ILE A 342 0.47 -13.56 25.51
CA ILE A 342 0.40 -13.61 24.05
C ILE A 342 -1.02 -14.03 23.65
N PRO A 343 -1.70 -13.27 22.76
CA PRO A 343 -2.96 -13.72 22.18
C PRO A 343 -2.78 -15.03 21.41
N LYS A 344 -3.75 -15.93 21.49
CA LYS A 344 -3.69 -17.24 20.81
C LYS A 344 -3.55 -17.11 19.29
N THR A 345 -4.09 -16.04 18.72
CA THR A 345 -4.00 -15.71 17.29
C THR A 345 -2.59 -15.29 16.86
N ALA A 346 -1.75 -14.78 17.76
CA ALA A 346 -0.37 -14.40 17.46
C ALA A 346 0.53 -15.59 17.12
N SER A 347 0.25 -16.77 17.69
CA SER A 347 1.07 -17.97 17.54
C SER A 347 1.27 -18.39 16.08
N SER A 348 0.21 -18.39 15.27
CA SER A 348 0.28 -18.75 13.85
C SER A 348 1.10 -17.74 13.04
N VAL A 349 0.98 -16.44 13.33
CA VAL A 349 1.72 -15.39 12.65
C VAL A 349 3.20 -15.44 13.03
N LEU A 350 3.51 -15.62 14.33
CA LEU A 350 4.89 -15.80 14.82
C LEU A 350 5.55 -17.02 14.18
N HIS A 351 4.83 -18.13 14.09
CA HIS A 351 5.32 -19.36 13.46
C HIS A 351 5.70 -19.13 11.99
N SER A 352 4.86 -18.42 11.23
CA SER A 352 5.14 -18.07 9.84
C SER A 352 6.41 -17.21 9.72
N TYR A 353 6.58 -16.21 10.57
CA TYR A 353 7.77 -15.35 10.56
C TYR A 353 9.05 -16.08 10.92
N ILE A 354 9.01 -16.98 11.89
CA ILE A 354 10.15 -17.81 12.29
C ILE A 354 10.57 -18.73 11.14
N LYS A 355 9.62 -19.39 10.49
CA LYS A 355 9.90 -20.22 9.30
C LYS A 355 10.47 -19.42 8.12
N GLN A 356 10.16 -18.14 8.04
CA GLN A 356 10.75 -17.22 7.09
C GLN A 356 12.11 -16.66 7.55
N ASN A 357 12.66 -17.17 8.65
CA ASN A 357 13.93 -16.79 9.26
C ASN A 357 13.99 -15.31 9.72
N LEU A 358 12.85 -14.71 10.06
CA LEU A 358 12.82 -13.41 10.70
C LEU A 358 13.28 -13.53 12.17
N LYS A 359 13.91 -12.47 12.65
CA LYS A 359 14.31 -12.30 14.05
C LYS A 359 13.30 -11.38 14.74
N PHE A 360 13.36 -11.29 16.06
CA PHE A 360 12.42 -10.46 16.81
C PHE A 360 13.16 -9.43 17.64
N PHE A 361 12.85 -8.19 17.35
CA PHE A 361 13.24 -7.06 18.16
C PHE A 361 12.18 -6.88 19.23
N VAL A 362 12.57 -7.00 20.50
CA VAL A 362 11.69 -6.84 21.65
C VAL A 362 12.15 -5.65 22.46
N ALA A 363 11.36 -4.58 22.45
CA ALA A 363 11.61 -3.38 23.25
C ALA A 363 10.68 -3.35 24.46
N LYS A 364 11.24 -3.60 25.63
CA LYS A 364 10.58 -3.40 26.93
C LYS A 364 10.56 -1.92 27.26
N VAL A 365 9.42 -1.39 27.63
CA VAL A 365 9.32 -0.01 28.10
C VAL A 365 9.60 0.04 29.60
N ASN A 366 10.57 0.84 29.98
CA ASN A 366 10.92 1.13 31.35
C ASN A 366 10.27 2.47 31.78
N LEU A 367 9.08 2.38 32.37
CA LEU A 367 8.33 3.56 32.81
C LEU A 367 9.05 4.36 33.92
N GLY A 368 9.92 3.71 34.68
CA GLY A 368 10.75 4.39 35.67
C GLY A 368 11.78 5.32 35.04
N GLU A 369 12.42 4.89 33.95
CA GLU A 369 13.36 5.73 33.19
C GLU A 369 12.59 6.78 32.38
N GLN A 370 11.44 6.47 31.81
CA GLN A 370 10.57 7.44 31.14
C GLN A 370 10.19 8.59 32.06
N ALA A 371 9.78 8.28 33.30
CA ALA A 371 9.41 9.28 34.28
C ALA A 371 10.63 10.14 34.73
N LYS A 372 11.81 9.55 34.89
CA LYS A 372 13.05 10.29 35.20
C LYS A 372 13.44 11.25 34.07
N LEU A 373 13.18 10.87 32.80
CA LEU A 373 13.42 11.71 31.64
C LEU A 373 12.34 12.79 31.44
N GLY A 374 11.29 12.80 32.26
CA GLY A 374 10.18 13.76 32.16
C GLY A 374 9.31 13.58 30.92
N LEU A 375 9.33 12.40 30.31
CA LEU A 375 8.64 12.12 29.05
C LEU A 375 7.18 11.71 29.30
N THR A 376 6.26 12.35 28.60
CA THR A 376 4.83 12.02 28.64
C THR A 376 4.42 11.00 27.56
N HIS A 377 5.27 10.82 26.54
CA HIS A 377 5.07 9.90 25.41
C HIS A 377 6.34 9.10 25.16
N LEU A 378 6.21 7.95 24.52
CA LEU A 378 7.36 7.17 24.07
C LEU A 378 8.03 7.87 22.89
N ARG A 379 9.35 7.88 22.89
CA ARG A 379 10.11 8.40 21.74
C ARG A 379 10.15 7.36 20.61
N PRO A 380 10.24 7.80 19.34
CA PRO A 380 10.34 6.90 18.21
C PRO A 380 11.55 5.96 18.33
N LEU A 381 11.33 4.67 18.11
CA LEU A 381 12.40 3.69 17.96
C LEU A 381 12.90 3.67 16.53
N GLN A 382 14.21 3.68 16.36
CA GLN A 382 14.87 3.62 15.07
C GLN A 382 15.79 2.41 14.99
N ILE A 383 15.69 1.66 13.90
CA ILE A 383 16.50 0.49 13.61
C ILE A 383 17.07 0.56 12.20
N ALA A 384 18.33 0.18 12.05
CA ALA A 384 19.04 0.15 10.75
C ALA A 384 19.49 -1.27 10.43
N PHE A 385 19.25 -1.74 9.19
CA PHE A 385 19.66 -3.07 8.76
C PHE A 385 19.85 -3.13 7.22
N GLU A 386 20.52 -4.19 6.77
CA GLU A 386 20.65 -4.51 5.35
C GLU A 386 19.80 -5.75 5.04
N SER A 387 18.92 -5.63 4.06
CA SER A 387 18.09 -6.74 3.59
C SER A 387 17.53 -6.46 2.19
N PRO A 388 17.48 -7.47 1.31
CA PRO A 388 16.78 -7.35 0.03
C PRO A 388 15.26 -7.25 0.22
N ARG A 389 14.73 -7.60 1.41
CA ARG A 389 13.31 -7.49 1.73
C ARG A 389 12.94 -6.03 1.97
N PHE A 390 12.14 -5.47 1.08
CA PHE A 390 11.54 -4.16 1.30
C PHE A 390 10.09 -4.37 1.74
N MET A 391 9.91 -4.51 3.04
CA MET A 391 8.62 -4.87 3.65
C MET A 391 8.39 -4.16 4.98
N LEU A 392 7.12 -4.06 5.36
CA LEU A 392 6.69 -3.63 6.69
C LEU A 392 5.73 -4.71 7.26
N PRO A 393 6.09 -5.34 8.39
CA PRO A 393 5.26 -6.39 8.98
C PRO A 393 4.05 -5.77 9.68
N ILE A 394 2.86 -5.95 9.11
CA ILE A 394 1.60 -5.43 9.66
C ILE A 394 0.71 -6.52 10.27
N ARG A 395 0.95 -7.78 9.95
CA ARG A 395 0.10 -8.90 10.42
C ARG A 395 0.07 -9.05 11.95
N LEU A 396 1.18 -8.81 12.63
CA LEU A 396 1.20 -8.83 14.09
C LEU A 396 0.36 -7.69 14.70
N GLY A 397 0.29 -6.56 14.05
CA GLY A 397 -0.55 -5.43 14.48
C GLY A 397 -2.04 -5.77 14.52
N THR A 398 -2.52 -6.63 13.62
CA THR A 398 -3.94 -7.05 13.60
C THR A 398 -4.32 -7.97 14.76
N VAL A 399 -3.37 -8.67 15.36
CA VAL A 399 -3.61 -9.66 16.43
C VAL A 399 -4.20 -9.03 17.70
N ASN A 400 -3.80 -7.81 18.04
CA ASN A 400 -4.27 -7.08 19.23
C ASN A 400 -5.31 -6.00 18.87
N ALA A 401 -5.74 -5.95 17.60
CA ALA A 401 -6.62 -4.91 17.12
C ALA A 401 -8.08 -5.13 17.55
N ASP A 402 -8.75 -4.02 17.90
CA ASP A 402 -10.20 -3.98 18.16
C ASP A 402 -10.90 -3.33 16.94
N GLY A 403 -10.66 -3.91 15.73
CA GLY A 403 -11.14 -3.43 14.43
C GLY A 403 -10.05 -2.93 13.48
N PRO A 404 -10.42 -2.23 12.39
CA PRO A 404 -9.46 -1.71 11.40
C PRO A 404 -8.48 -0.68 11.98
N GLN A 405 -7.25 -0.67 11.50
CA GLN A 405 -6.16 0.15 12.01
C GLN A 405 -5.70 1.19 11.00
N GLU A 406 -5.19 2.35 11.49
CA GLU A 406 -4.62 3.41 10.66
C GLU A 406 -3.08 3.36 10.69
N LEU A 407 -2.44 3.50 9.54
CA LEU A 407 -0.98 3.49 9.40
C LEU A 407 -0.56 4.54 8.38
N PHE A 408 0.34 5.41 8.80
CA PHE A 408 1.04 6.34 7.91
C PHE A 408 2.48 5.85 7.70
N VAL A 409 2.88 5.72 6.44
CA VAL A 409 4.25 5.32 6.09
C VAL A 409 4.87 6.40 5.21
N TYR A 410 6.00 6.92 5.69
CA TYR A 410 6.80 7.93 4.99
C TYR A 410 8.06 7.26 4.44
N PHE A 411 8.25 7.31 3.14
CA PHE A 411 9.45 6.79 2.50
C PHE A 411 10.34 7.92 2.04
N LEU A 412 11.60 7.83 2.43
CA LEU A 412 12.69 8.69 2.02
C LEU A 412 13.61 7.85 1.12
N THR A 413 13.62 8.14 -0.18
CA THR A 413 14.31 7.33 -1.19
C THR A 413 15.13 8.20 -2.15
N ARG A 414 15.90 7.59 -3.06
CA ARG A 414 16.78 8.32 -4.00
C ARG A 414 16.23 8.38 -5.42
N GLN A 415 15.54 7.35 -5.88
CA GLN A 415 15.17 7.20 -7.29
C GLN A 415 13.82 7.81 -7.60
N GLY A 416 12.81 7.58 -6.75
CA GLY A 416 11.46 8.08 -6.96
C GLY A 416 10.45 7.49 -5.99
N ARG A 417 9.18 7.52 -6.39
CA ARG A 417 8.06 7.13 -5.56
C ARG A 417 8.09 5.66 -5.16
N VAL A 418 7.73 5.38 -3.92
CA VAL A 418 7.50 4.03 -3.42
C VAL A 418 6.04 3.64 -3.60
N GLU A 419 5.83 2.41 -4.02
CA GLU A 419 4.52 1.78 -4.17
C GLU A 419 4.51 0.40 -3.52
N THR A 420 3.31 -0.08 -3.15
CA THR A 420 3.14 -1.47 -2.72
C THR A 420 3.16 -2.42 -3.92
N THR A 421 3.74 -3.62 -3.73
CA THR A 421 3.80 -4.64 -4.78
C THR A 421 2.71 -5.69 -4.66
N ASN A 422 2.14 -5.86 -3.47
CA ASN A 422 1.10 -6.85 -3.17
C ASN A 422 -0.27 -6.25 -2.86
N TYR A 423 -0.39 -4.93 -2.75
CA TYR A 423 -1.66 -4.21 -2.64
C TYR A 423 -1.71 -3.08 -3.67
N ARG A 424 -2.91 -2.60 -3.98
CA ARG A 424 -3.09 -1.50 -4.92
C ARG A 424 -2.74 -0.17 -4.27
N THR A 425 -1.77 0.55 -4.83
CA THR A 425 -1.50 1.94 -4.48
C THR A 425 -2.42 2.86 -5.27
N VAL A 426 -3.26 3.62 -4.58
CA VAL A 426 -4.30 4.49 -5.14
C VAL A 426 -3.99 5.94 -4.77
N ARG A 427 -4.02 6.85 -5.74
CA ARG A 427 -3.94 8.29 -5.46
C ARG A 427 -5.25 8.78 -4.87
N LEU A 428 -5.19 9.57 -3.81
CA LEU A 428 -6.36 10.30 -3.35
C LEU A 428 -6.82 11.31 -4.42
N PRO A 429 -8.11 11.65 -4.48
CA PRO A 429 -8.59 12.73 -5.34
C PRO A 429 -7.85 14.04 -5.03
N GLU A 430 -7.33 14.70 -6.07
CA GLU A 430 -6.58 15.95 -5.94
C GLU A 430 -7.22 17.08 -6.71
N ALA A 431 -6.83 18.32 -6.39
CA ALA A 431 -7.21 19.55 -7.09
C ALA A 431 -8.74 19.76 -7.23
N GLN A 432 -9.52 19.19 -6.30
CA GLN A 432 -10.97 19.37 -6.30
C GLN A 432 -11.36 20.69 -5.63
N GLU A 433 -12.20 21.48 -6.30
CA GLU A 433 -12.79 22.66 -5.69
C GLU A 433 -13.89 22.27 -4.71
N ILE A 434 -13.81 22.77 -3.48
CA ILE A 434 -14.74 22.50 -2.39
C ILE A 434 -15.22 23.80 -1.75
N PRO A 435 -16.38 23.81 -1.06
CA PRO A 435 -16.92 25.01 -0.44
C PRO A 435 -16.01 25.63 0.61
N LEU A 436 -15.97 26.95 0.69
CA LEU A 436 -15.10 27.72 1.60
C LEU A 436 -15.27 27.33 3.09
N TYR A 437 -16.49 27.00 3.54
CA TYR A 437 -16.75 26.65 4.94
C TYR A 437 -16.04 25.36 5.40
N VAL A 438 -15.55 24.55 4.45
CA VAL A 438 -14.76 23.35 4.77
C VAL A 438 -13.44 23.70 5.43
N LYS A 439 -12.94 24.94 5.28
CA LYS A 439 -11.71 25.41 5.95
C LYS A 439 -11.75 25.15 7.45
N ASP A 440 -12.85 25.53 8.10
CA ASP A 440 -13.02 25.39 9.54
C ASP A 440 -13.33 23.94 10.00
N ARG A 441 -13.59 23.05 9.04
CA ARG A 441 -13.94 21.63 9.26
C ARG A 441 -13.02 20.69 8.48
N PHE A 442 -11.80 21.12 8.19
CA PHE A 442 -10.89 20.33 7.35
C PHE A 442 -10.62 18.93 7.92
N GLY A 443 -10.45 18.81 9.24
CA GLY A 443 -10.26 17.51 9.89
C GLY A 443 -11.42 16.53 9.66
N ASP A 444 -12.69 17.02 9.78
CA ASP A 444 -13.88 16.21 9.48
C ASP A 444 -13.94 15.84 8.01
N PHE A 445 -13.70 16.81 7.13
CA PHE A 445 -13.68 16.61 5.69
C PHE A 445 -12.68 15.52 5.29
N TYR A 446 -11.44 15.63 5.76
CA TYR A 446 -10.39 14.68 5.40
C TYR A 446 -10.68 13.27 5.93
N ARG A 447 -11.12 13.15 7.19
CA ARG A 447 -11.50 11.87 7.79
C ARG A 447 -12.60 11.16 6.98
N ASP A 448 -13.64 11.90 6.60
CA ASP A 448 -14.81 11.32 5.91
C ASP A 448 -14.51 11.07 4.43
N LEU A 449 -13.69 11.91 3.79
CA LEU A 449 -13.13 11.67 2.46
C LEU A 449 -12.33 10.35 2.46
N PHE A 450 -11.39 10.20 3.40
CA PHE A 450 -10.56 9.00 3.48
C PHE A 450 -11.42 7.75 3.70
N ALA A 451 -12.38 7.81 4.63
CA ALA A 451 -13.32 6.71 4.87
C ALA A 451 -14.11 6.34 3.60
N GLN A 452 -14.53 7.33 2.81
CA GLN A 452 -15.22 7.10 1.55
C GLN A 452 -14.32 6.47 0.48
N GLN A 453 -13.04 6.87 0.41
CA GLN A 453 -12.07 6.24 -0.51
C GLN A 453 -11.77 4.79 -0.10
N VAL A 454 -11.56 4.53 1.19
CA VAL A 454 -11.39 3.18 1.73
C VAL A 454 -12.58 2.28 1.35
N LYS A 455 -13.81 2.77 1.52
CA LYS A 455 -15.03 2.05 1.12
C LYS A 455 -15.08 1.79 -0.39
N ARG A 456 -14.72 2.76 -1.23
CA ARG A 456 -14.67 2.61 -2.70
C ARG A 456 -13.68 1.55 -3.14
N GLU A 457 -12.53 1.47 -2.48
CA GLU A 457 -11.51 0.46 -2.74
C GLU A 457 -11.75 -0.85 -1.96
N GLN A 458 -12.97 -1.07 -1.46
CA GLN A 458 -13.37 -2.30 -0.77
C GLN A 458 -12.44 -2.67 0.40
N HIS A 459 -11.93 -1.67 1.11
CA HIS A 459 -11.00 -1.79 2.23
C HIS A 459 -9.64 -2.44 1.89
N ARG A 460 -9.24 -2.51 0.62
CA ARG A 460 -8.01 -3.18 0.14
C ARG A 460 -6.99 -2.22 -0.50
N GLY A 461 -7.22 -0.93 -0.40
CA GLY A 461 -6.37 0.10 -1.00
C GLY A 461 -5.29 0.64 -0.05
N VAL A 462 -4.12 0.92 -0.60
CA VAL A 462 -3.07 1.73 0.02
C VAL A 462 -3.08 3.09 -0.64
N PHE A 463 -3.28 4.16 0.12
CA PHE A 463 -3.55 5.48 -0.44
C PHE A 463 -2.31 6.35 -0.47
N LEU A 464 -1.97 6.84 -1.67
CA LEU A 464 -0.92 7.83 -1.86
C LEU A 464 -1.48 9.22 -1.52
N GLU A 465 -0.89 9.89 -0.53
CA GLU A 465 -1.23 11.24 -0.10
C GLU A 465 -0.23 12.28 -0.60
N TYR A 466 1.04 11.91 -0.68
CA TYR A 466 2.13 12.79 -1.07
C TYR A 466 3.23 12.00 -1.80
N ALA A 467 3.77 12.56 -2.87
CA ALA A 467 4.96 12.09 -3.55
C ALA A 467 5.67 13.29 -4.15
N TRP A 468 6.88 13.63 -3.66
CA TRP A 468 7.55 14.85 -4.06
C TRP A 468 9.06 14.72 -4.02
N ASP A 469 9.70 15.27 -5.04
CA ASP A 469 11.15 15.43 -5.07
C ASP A 469 11.54 16.63 -4.21
N MET A 470 12.19 16.41 -3.08
CA MET A 470 12.60 17.47 -2.15
C MET A 470 13.67 18.42 -2.73
N ALA A 471 14.22 18.11 -3.92
CA ALA A 471 15.04 19.05 -4.67
C ALA A 471 14.22 20.23 -5.25
N TRP A 472 12.89 20.09 -5.31
CA TRP A 472 11.97 21.09 -5.82
C TRP A 472 11.17 21.71 -4.68
N CYS A 473 11.04 23.04 -4.70
CA CYS A 473 10.18 23.72 -3.76
C CYS A 473 8.72 23.29 -3.95
N ASP A 474 8.07 22.86 -2.86
CA ASP A 474 6.61 22.77 -2.79
C ASP A 474 6.08 24.07 -2.19
N PRO A 475 5.52 24.98 -3.00
CA PRO A 475 5.09 26.31 -2.53
C PRO A 475 3.90 26.26 -1.55
N CYS A 476 3.30 25.07 -1.38
CA CYS A 476 2.15 24.86 -0.49
C CYS A 476 2.54 24.04 0.76
N ALA A 477 3.77 23.56 0.84
CA ALA A 477 4.25 22.78 1.98
C ALA A 477 4.58 23.68 3.19
N ALA A 478 4.74 23.02 4.35
CA ALA A 478 5.46 23.57 5.48
C ALA A 478 6.93 23.77 5.11
N ASP A 479 7.74 24.34 6.01
CA ASP A 479 9.17 24.45 5.79
C ASP A 479 9.79 23.08 5.50
N PRO A 480 10.72 22.97 4.56
CA PRO A 480 11.35 21.70 4.22
C PRO A 480 12.23 21.20 5.36
N LEU A 481 12.32 19.89 5.54
CA LEU A 481 13.20 19.28 6.51
C LEU A 481 14.67 19.66 6.23
N SER A 482 15.40 19.96 7.29
CA SER A 482 16.84 20.22 7.24
C SER A 482 17.65 18.94 6.95
N GLU A 483 18.91 19.09 6.55
CA GLU A 483 19.82 17.94 6.39
C GLU A 483 19.98 17.15 7.70
N GLU A 484 19.97 17.82 8.84
CA GLU A 484 20.11 17.20 10.16
C GLU A 484 18.87 16.38 10.51
N GLU A 485 17.68 16.91 10.23
CA GLU A 485 16.43 16.19 10.41
C GLU A 485 16.34 14.98 9.48
N LEU A 486 16.71 15.12 8.21
CA LEU A 486 16.75 14.00 7.28
C LEU A 486 17.74 12.92 7.72
N ARG A 487 18.93 13.29 8.22
CA ARG A 487 19.88 12.33 8.80
C ARG A 487 19.31 11.67 10.06
N SER A 488 18.65 12.42 10.92
CA SER A 488 18.03 11.85 12.12
C SER A 488 16.91 10.85 11.78
N LEU A 489 16.27 10.99 10.61
CA LEU A 489 15.34 10.00 10.05
C LEU A 489 16.03 8.85 9.33
N GLY A 490 17.37 8.83 9.29
CA GLY A 490 18.14 7.74 8.70
C GLY A 490 18.50 7.92 7.23
N VAL A 491 18.43 9.11 6.67
CA VAL A 491 18.91 9.41 5.31
C VAL A 491 20.43 9.44 5.32
N PHE A 492 21.08 8.31 5.08
CA PHE A 492 22.51 8.07 5.24
C PHE A 492 23.35 8.42 4.00
N TRP A 493 22.74 8.68 2.86
CA TRP A 493 23.44 8.96 1.59
C TRP A 493 23.73 10.45 1.36
N GLN A 494 23.36 11.32 2.28
CA GLN A 494 23.72 12.73 2.24
C GLN A 494 25.09 12.91 2.91
N GLU A 495 26.06 13.45 2.14
CA GLU A 495 27.37 13.81 2.70
C GLU A 495 27.25 15.03 3.61
N PRO A 496 27.97 15.03 4.75
CA PRO A 496 28.05 16.21 5.59
C PRO A 496 28.72 17.36 4.80
N HIS A 497 27.96 18.37 4.46
CA HIS A 497 28.50 19.52 3.73
C HIS A 497 29.32 20.41 4.69
N GLY A 498 30.60 20.07 4.84
CA GLY A 498 31.58 20.80 5.64
C GLY A 498 32.15 22.06 5.00
N ARG A 499 31.39 22.79 4.15
CA ARG A 499 31.83 24.08 3.61
C ARG A 499 30.86 25.19 4.03
N PRO A 500 31.28 26.08 4.98
CA PRO A 500 30.50 27.26 5.31
C PRO A 500 30.37 28.17 4.08
N GLY A 501 29.15 28.57 3.77
CA GLY A 501 28.87 29.60 2.74
C GLY A 501 28.14 29.16 1.49
N ARG A 502 27.70 27.90 1.34
CA ARG A 502 26.70 27.52 0.35
C ARG A 502 25.30 27.53 0.99
N GLY A 503 24.37 28.20 0.33
CA GLY A 503 22.95 28.17 0.72
C GLY A 503 22.36 26.75 0.71
N PRO A 504 21.12 26.56 1.18
CA PRO A 504 20.48 25.25 1.26
C PRO A 504 20.55 24.56 -0.12
N GLN A 505 21.26 23.42 -0.17
CA GLN A 505 21.32 22.64 -1.40
C GLN A 505 20.04 21.80 -1.52
N ALA A 506 19.60 21.62 -2.77
CA ALA A 506 18.50 20.74 -3.10
C ALA A 506 18.77 19.33 -2.54
N GLN A 507 17.85 18.83 -1.73
CA GLN A 507 17.96 17.54 -1.06
C GLN A 507 17.73 16.42 -2.09
N ASN A 508 18.69 15.50 -2.25
CA ASN A 508 18.50 14.32 -3.12
C ASN A 508 17.69 13.25 -2.41
N VAL A 509 16.44 13.60 -2.09
CA VAL A 509 15.48 12.75 -1.40
C VAL A 509 14.14 12.87 -2.08
N PHE A 510 13.55 11.75 -2.43
CA PHE A 510 12.17 11.67 -2.88
C PHE A 510 11.31 11.20 -1.70
N LEU A 511 10.36 12.03 -1.29
CA LEU A 511 9.44 11.72 -0.19
C LEU A 511 8.15 11.13 -0.75
N THR A 512 7.75 9.96 -0.24
CA THR A 512 6.44 9.35 -0.50
C THR A 512 5.69 9.15 0.81
N ARG A 513 4.45 9.59 0.91
CA ARG A 513 3.56 9.31 2.03
C ARG A 513 2.43 8.42 1.59
N LEU A 514 2.30 7.26 2.25
CA LEU A 514 1.19 6.34 2.09
C LEU A 514 0.34 6.31 3.36
N HIS A 515 -0.97 6.24 3.19
CA HIS A 515 -1.94 6.08 4.26
C HIS A 515 -2.72 4.77 4.06
N VAL A 516 -2.79 3.95 5.08
CA VAL A 516 -3.41 2.61 5.02
C VAL A 516 -4.39 2.46 6.17
N ARG A 517 -5.60 2.01 5.88
CA ARG A 517 -6.52 1.47 6.88
C ARG A 517 -6.64 -0.03 6.63
N TYR A 518 -6.18 -0.84 7.59
CA TYR A 518 -6.05 -2.28 7.40
C TYR A 518 -6.63 -3.09 8.55
N ASP A 519 -7.05 -4.30 8.24
CA ASP A 519 -7.50 -5.32 9.17
C ASP A 519 -7.11 -6.72 8.64
N GLU A 520 -7.26 -7.75 9.45
CA GLU A 520 -6.89 -9.13 9.10
C GLU A 520 -7.65 -9.67 7.88
N ALA A 521 -8.91 -9.25 7.69
CA ALA A 521 -9.77 -9.76 6.61
C ALA A 521 -9.37 -9.21 5.23
N HIS A 522 -8.94 -7.93 5.17
CA HIS A 522 -8.64 -7.25 3.91
C HIS A 522 -7.15 -7.17 3.61
N PHE A 523 -6.29 -7.29 4.64
CA PHE A 523 -4.83 -7.28 4.53
C PHE A 523 -4.22 -8.55 5.13
N PRO A 524 -4.39 -9.71 4.47
CA PRO A 524 -3.87 -10.99 4.98
C PRO A 524 -2.34 -11.11 4.93
N GLU A 525 -1.67 -10.28 4.12
CA GLU A 525 -0.21 -10.25 3.98
C GLU A 525 0.40 -8.97 4.55
N ASP A 526 1.70 -9.02 4.85
CA ASP A 526 2.50 -7.84 5.15
C ASP A 526 2.62 -6.91 3.95
N LEU A 527 2.87 -5.63 4.18
CA LEU A 527 3.11 -4.68 3.09
C LEU A 527 4.48 -4.93 2.47
N LEU A 528 4.49 -5.22 1.18
CA LEU A 528 5.70 -5.33 0.37
C LEU A 528 5.80 -4.10 -0.55
N PHE A 529 7.00 -3.56 -0.69
CA PHE A 529 7.23 -2.31 -1.40
C PHE A 529 8.25 -2.45 -2.52
N GLN A 530 8.19 -1.49 -3.43
CA GLN A 530 9.23 -1.23 -4.41
C GLN A 530 9.46 0.27 -4.57
N GLU A 531 10.70 0.68 -4.71
CA GLU A 531 11.05 2.00 -5.19
C GLU A 531 10.93 1.99 -6.73
N THR A 532 10.20 2.97 -7.26
CA THR A 532 10.02 3.13 -8.70
C THR A 532 10.92 4.25 -9.23
N SER A 533 11.06 4.35 -10.54
CA SER A 533 11.70 5.51 -11.21
C SER A 533 10.74 6.67 -11.46
N ASP A 534 9.50 6.59 -10.98
CA ASP A 534 8.51 7.66 -11.13
C ASP A 534 8.81 8.81 -10.15
N ARG A 535 9.21 9.95 -10.70
CA ARG A 535 9.48 11.20 -9.98
C ARG A 535 8.38 12.26 -10.18
N ALA A 536 7.20 11.86 -10.67
CA ALA A 536 6.09 12.78 -10.82
C ALA A 536 5.59 13.25 -9.44
N ASN A 537 5.59 14.54 -9.22
CA ASN A 537 5.10 15.15 -8.01
C ASN A 537 3.59 14.96 -7.87
N PHE A 538 3.15 14.63 -6.66
CA PHE A 538 1.75 14.44 -6.30
C PHE A 538 1.51 14.94 -4.88
N GLN A 539 0.40 15.62 -4.66
CA GLN A 539 -0.04 16.05 -3.35
C GLN A 539 -1.56 16.01 -3.28
N ALA A 540 -2.09 15.37 -2.26
CA ALA A 540 -3.52 15.43 -1.94
C ALA A 540 -3.86 16.85 -1.45
N ARG A 541 -4.32 17.70 -2.37
CA ARG A 541 -4.70 19.10 -2.09
C ARG A 541 -6.09 19.41 -2.59
N TYR A 542 -6.78 20.28 -1.86
CA TYR A 542 -8.16 20.66 -2.15
C TYR A 542 -8.24 22.18 -2.24
N ILE A 543 -9.03 22.66 -3.18
CA ILE A 543 -9.04 24.07 -3.58
C ILE A 543 -10.22 24.78 -2.94
N LEU A 544 -9.91 25.83 -2.19
CA LEU A 544 -10.86 26.84 -1.74
C LEU A 544 -10.74 28.04 -2.67
N ARG A 545 -11.77 28.32 -3.45
CA ARG A 545 -11.75 29.45 -4.37
C ARG A 545 -12.65 30.56 -3.87
N HIS A 546 -12.02 31.68 -3.49
CA HIS A 546 -12.71 32.89 -3.07
C HIS A 546 -13.25 33.63 -4.29
N PRO A 547 -14.56 33.93 -4.32
CA PRO A 547 -15.14 34.67 -5.41
C PRO A 547 -14.69 36.13 -5.39
N TRP A 548 -14.61 36.75 -6.56
CA TRP A 548 -14.48 38.20 -6.64
C TRP A 548 -15.76 38.87 -6.14
N THR A 549 -15.62 39.84 -5.23
CA THR A 549 -16.72 40.54 -4.54
C THR A 549 -16.85 42.02 -4.96
N GLY A 550 -16.09 42.47 -5.98
CA GLY A 550 -16.13 43.87 -6.44
C GLY A 550 -17.48 44.27 -7.06
N GLN A 551 -17.73 45.56 -7.07
CA GLN A 551 -18.99 46.16 -7.55
C GLN A 551 -18.90 46.64 -9.00
N ASP A 552 -17.77 46.44 -9.69
CA ASP A 552 -17.60 46.84 -11.08
C ASP A 552 -18.70 46.25 -11.97
N ASP A 553 -19.28 47.07 -12.83
CA ASP A 553 -20.41 46.70 -13.68
C ASP A 553 -19.98 46.68 -15.15
N CYS A 554 -19.39 45.58 -15.55
CA CYS A 554 -19.07 45.27 -16.95
C CYS A 554 -19.75 43.98 -17.37
N THR A 555 -19.87 43.75 -18.67
CA THR A 555 -20.50 42.54 -19.23
C THR A 555 -19.84 41.24 -18.70
N ALA A 556 -18.51 41.24 -18.50
CA ALA A 556 -17.78 40.13 -17.96
C ALA A 556 -18.12 39.87 -16.47
N ALA A 557 -18.37 40.95 -15.68
CA ALA A 557 -18.79 40.81 -14.28
C ALA A 557 -20.21 40.22 -14.16
N ALA A 558 -21.11 40.61 -15.05
CA ALA A 558 -22.45 40.03 -15.10
C ALA A 558 -22.41 38.54 -15.43
N ALA A 559 -21.68 38.17 -16.48
CA ALA A 559 -21.48 36.75 -16.86
C ALA A 559 -20.80 35.94 -15.75
N TYR A 560 -19.81 36.49 -15.06
CA TYR A 560 -19.14 35.86 -13.92
C TYR A 560 -20.13 35.59 -12.78
N ARG A 561 -20.96 36.55 -12.39
CA ARG A 561 -21.95 36.38 -11.31
C ARG A 561 -22.99 35.28 -11.65
N GLU A 562 -23.39 35.19 -12.92
CA GLU A 562 -24.30 34.15 -13.39
C GLU A 562 -23.65 32.75 -13.27
N GLN A 563 -22.36 32.64 -13.62
CA GLN A 563 -21.61 31.36 -13.53
C GLN A 563 -21.33 30.92 -12.10
N LEU A 564 -21.26 31.85 -11.13
CA LEU A 564 -20.98 31.54 -9.72
C LEU A 564 -21.95 30.54 -9.13
N TYR A 565 -23.25 30.62 -9.43
CA TYR A 565 -24.22 29.67 -8.90
C TYR A 565 -23.94 28.24 -9.38
N GLY A 566 -23.62 28.07 -10.66
CA GLY A 566 -23.26 26.78 -11.21
C GLY A 566 -22.00 26.22 -10.57
N ARG A 567 -20.99 27.07 -10.32
CA ARG A 567 -19.75 26.67 -9.63
C ARG A 567 -20.02 26.22 -8.19
N TYR A 568 -20.82 26.96 -7.44
CA TYR A 568 -21.18 26.58 -6.07
C TYR A 568 -21.96 25.25 -6.01
N GLU A 569 -22.88 25.05 -6.92
CA GLU A 569 -23.59 23.78 -7.02
C GLU A 569 -22.63 22.61 -7.35
N GLN A 570 -21.67 22.83 -8.25
CA GLN A 570 -20.64 21.86 -8.56
C GLN A 570 -19.74 21.57 -7.35
N GLN A 571 -19.32 22.59 -6.59
CA GLN A 571 -18.57 22.43 -5.35
C GLN A 571 -19.36 21.63 -4.31
N ALA A 572 -20.67 21.86 -4.18
CA ALA A 572 -21.54 21.12 -3.28
C ALA A 572 -21.63 19.64 -3.67
N GLN A 573 -21.80 19.34 -4.95
CA GLN A 573 -21.84 17.97 -5.48
C GLN A 573 -20.49 17.27 -5.33
N THR A 574 -19.40 17.98 -5.60
CA THR A 574 -18.04 17.47 -5.39
C THR A 574 -17.83 17.09 -3.94
N LEU A 575 -18.18 17.96 -2.99
CA LEU A 575 -18.05 17.70 -1.56
C LEU A 575 -18.88 16.48 -1.14
N ALA A 576 -20.15 16.40 -1.56
CA ALA A 576 -21.00 15.25 -1.28
C ALA A 576 -20.42 13.95 -1.83
N THR A 577 -19.85 14.00 -3.04
CA THR A 577 -19.23 12.83 -3.68
C THR A 577 -17.96 12.38 -2.97
N LEU A 578 -17.15 13.33 -2.51
CA LEU A 578 -15.89 13.05 -1.83
C LEU A 578 -16.10 12.48 -0.42
N THR A 579 -17.07 13.00 0.33
CA THR A 579 -17.25 12.71 1.76
C THR A 579 -18.43 11.79 2.07
N GLY A 580 -19.40 11.70 1.15
CA GLY A 580 -20.68 11.06 1.42
C GLY A 580 -21.64 11.92 2.26
N TRP A 581 -21.32 13.20 2.51
CA TRP A 581 -22.20 14.10 3.26
C TRP A 581 -23.49 14.40 2.50
N ASN A 582 -24.55 14.68 3.27
CA ASN A 582 -25.85 14.96 2.68
C ASN A 582 -25.82 16.26 1.87
N ILE A 583 -26.16 16.18 0.59
CA ILE A 583 -26.13 17.32 -0.34
C ILE A 583 -27.06 18.48 0.09
N SER A 584 -28.20 18.17 0.72
CA SER A 584 -29.13 19.19 1.21
C SER A 584 -28.55 19.98 2.39
N GLU A 585 -27.80 19.32 3.26
CA GLU A 585 -27.10 19.98 4.37
C GLU A 585 -25.94 20.82 3.86
N ILE A 586 -25.19 20.34 2.86
CA ILE A 586 -24.13 21.10 2.21
C ILE A 586 -24.70 22.37 1.58
N ARG A 587 -25.77 22.27 0.80
CA ARG A 587 -26.43 23.42 0.18
C ARG A 587 -26.93 24.42 1.23
N LYS A 588 -27.47 23.94 2.33
CA LYS A 588 -27.89 24.80 3.45
C LYS A 588 -26.70 25.51 4.09
N ALA A 589 -25.60 24.82 4.33
CA ALA A 589 -24.36 25.40 4.88
C ALA A 589 -23.72 26.45 3.94
N MET A 590 -23.88 26.26 2.63
CA MET A 590 -23.43 27.23 1.61
C MET A 590 -24.41 28.40 1.39
N ASN A 591 -25.55 28.44 2.07
CA ASN A 591 -26.65 29.36 1.81
C ASN A 591 -27.12 29.37 0.34
N LEU A 592 -26.99 28.23 -0.34
CA LEU A 592 -27.56 28.03 -1.66
C LEU A 592 -29.07 27.89 -1.49
N ALA A 593 -29.79 29.02 -1.62
CA ALA A 593 -31.24 28.97 -1.75
C ALA A 593 -31.59 28.02 -2.90
N THR A 594 -32.59 27.16 -2.68
CA THR A 594 -33.21 26.43 -3.79
C THR A 594 -33.51 27.46 -4.88
N ARG A 595 -32.81 27.34 -6.01
CA ARG A 595 -33.12 28.18 -7.18
C ARG A 595 -34.64 28.09 -7.35
N PRO A 596 -35.38 29.19 -7.27
CA PRO A 596 -36.78 29.10 -7.64
C PRO A 596 -36.74 28.45 -9.02
N THR A 597 -37.38 27.31 -9.17
CA THR A 597 -37.50 26.66 -10.47
C THR A 597 -37.96 27.78 -11.40
N SER A 598 -37.04 28.30 -12.19
CA SER A 598 -37.44 29.17 -13.31
C SER A 598 -38.43 28.27 -14.00
N ASP A 599 -39.69 28.72 -14.08
CA ASP A 599 -40.66 28.05 -14.91
C ASP A 599 -39.97 27.82 -16.24
N GLU A 600 -39.46 26.59 -16.44
CA GLU A 600 -39.03 26.14 -17.75
C GLU A 600 -40.31 26.21 -18.58
N LYS A 601 -40.53 27.40 -19.13
CA LYS A 601 -41.60 27.56 -20.10
C LYS A 601 -41.39 26.45 -21.09
N LYS A 602 -42.22 25.44 -20.97
CA LYS A 602 -42.16 24.26 -21.81
C LYS A 602 -42.02 24.74 -23.22
N TRP A 603 -41.20 24.07 -24.05
CA TRP A 603 -40.82 24.57 -25.39
C TRP A 603 -42.02 25.08 -26.21
N TYR A 604 -43.22 24.50 -26.00
CA TYR A 604 -44.48 24.92 -26.63
C TYR A 604 -45.03 26.24 -26.04
N GLN A 605 -44.71 26.64 -24.80
CA GLN A 605 -45.10 27.94 -24.24
C GLN A 605 -44.25 29.09 -24.82
N ARG A 606 -43.08 28.77 -25.40
CA ARG A 606 -42.28 29.75 -26.14
C ARG A 606 -42.80 30.02 -27.56
N LEU A 607 -43.66 29.14 -28.11
CA LEU A 607 -44.24 29.31 -29.43
C LEU A 607 -45.43 30.29 -29.46
N TRP A 608 -46.07 30.51 -28.30
CA TRP A 608 -47.32 31.29 -28.24
C TRP A 608 -47.19 32.63 -27.52
N ASN A 609 -46.01 33.03 -27.07
CA ASN A 609 -45.74 34.34 -26.47
C ASN A 609 -44.87 35.16 -27.44
N ASN A 610 -45.51 35.69 -28.48
CA ASN A 610 -45.11 36.89 -29.22
C ASN A 610 -46.10 38.01 -28.94
#